data_4b9dfb6a0a9b09609e8fd44f5101a302
#
_entry.id   4b9dfb6a0a9b09609e8fd44f5101a302
#
_cell.length_a   1.000
_cell.length_b   1.000
_cell.length_c   1.000
_cell.angle_alpha   90.00
_cell.angle_beta   90.00
_cell.angle_gamma   90.00
#
_symmetry.space_group_name_H-M   'P 1'
#
loop_
_entity.id
_entity.type
_entity.pdbx_description
1 polymer ?
#
loop_
_entity_poly.entity_id
_entity_poly.type
_entity_poly.pdbx_seq_one_letter_code
_entity_poly.pdbx_strand_id
1 'polypeptide(L)'
;MQDELDNEIEFTDEDGESTGADKIKKLRSDLKDAKEESQKNLDGWQRALADYANLQKTSNSQIRELREYTLQGFIEELLPVLDSFEMAMKNRESWEAVPENWRKGVEYIYNQLKGILTNNGIEEISDTKD
;
A
#
# COMPACT_ATOMS: atom_id res chain seq x y z
N MET A 1 -2.86 -15.16 45.93
CA MET A 1 -4.15 -14.80 45.32
C MET A 1 -4.95 -16.01 44.87
N GLN A 2 -4.36 -16.99 44.22
CA GLN A 2 -5.08 -18.23 43.83
C GLN A 2 -5.40 -19.12 45.05
N ASP A 3 -4.51 -19.17 46.06
CA ASP A 3 -4.70 -19.98 47.26
C ASP A 3 -5.75 -19.41 48.24
N GLU A 4 -5.97 -18.11 48.22
CA GLU A 4 -6.98 -17.46 49.10
C GLU A 4 -8.40 -17.61 48.52
N LEU A 5 -8.57 -17.65 47.21
CA LEU A 5 -9.85 -17.89 46.58
C LEU A 5 -10.34 -19.31 46.72
N ASP A 6 -9.42 -20.28 46.85
CA ASP A 6 -9.74 -21.69 47.01
C ASP A 6 -10.27 -22.01 48.43
N ASN A 7 -10.00 -21.12 49.41
CA ASN A 7 -10.36 -21.36 50.81
C ASN A 7 -11.75 -20.78 51.16
N GLU A 8 -12.31 -19.90 50.31
CA GLU A 8 -13.62 -19.25 50.60
C GLU A 8 -14.81 -19.93 49.93
N ILE A 9 -14.56 -20.87 49.01
CA ILE A 9 -15.64 -21.52 48.27
C ILE A 9 -15.96 -22.89 48.92
N GLU A 10 -16.76 -22.87 49.99
CA GLU A 10 -17.42 -24.06 50.47
C GLU A 10 -18.69 -24.30 49.67
N PHE A 11 -18.60 -25.19 48.67
CA PHE A 11 -19.79 -25.69 47.98
C PHE A 11 -20.42 -26.81 48.84
N THR A 12 -21.51 -26.50 49.50
CA THR A 12 -22.40 -27.52 50.08
C THR A 12 -23.27 -28.08 48.97
N ASP A 13 -22.96 -29.30 48.52
CA ASP A 13 -23.75 -29.99 47.52
C ASP A 13 -24.87 -30.75 48.22
N GLU A 14 -26.12 -30.37 47.97
CA GLU A 14 -27.31 -31.02 48.55
C GLU A 14 -27.57 -32.40 47.93
N ASP A 15 -27.02 -32.76 46.76
CA ASP A 15 -27.30 -33.97 46.02
C ASP A 15 -26.31 -35.12 46.22
N GLY A 16 -25.24 -34.94 46.96
CA GLY A 16 -24.33 -36.00 47.43
C GLY A 16 -23.51 -36.76 46.40
N GLU A 17 -23.59 -36.46 45.10
CA GLU A 17 -22.91 -37.19 44.04
C GLU A 17 -21.64 -36.51 43.53
N SER A 18 -21.48 -35.19 43.65
CA SER A 18 -20.27 -34.48 43.35
C SER A 18 -19.80 -33.66 44.54
N THR A 19 -18.58 -33.92 45.00
CA THR A 19 -17.98 -33.14 46.08
C THR A 19 -17.66 -31.75 45.58
N GLY A 20 -17.63 -30.77 46.50
CA GLY A 20 -17.16 -29.40 46.18
C GLY A 20 -15.76 -29.41 45.55
N ALA A 21 -14.93 -30.39 45.95
CA ALA A 21 -13.60 -30.60 45.37
C ALA A 21 -13.64 -30.95 43.88
N ASP A 22 -14.60 -31.78 43.44
CA ASP A 22 -14.70 -32.15 42.03
C ASP A 22 -15.18 -30.97 41.18
N LYS A 23 -16.08 -30.13 41.68
CA LYS A 23 -16.51 -28.89 41.03
C LYS A 23 -15.36 -27.89 40.90
N ILE A 24 -14.55 -27.73 41.94
CA ILE A 24 -13.39 -26.87 41.96
C ILE A 24 -12.35 -27.34 40.92
N LYS A 25 -12.12 -28.65 40.87
CA LYS A 25 -11.21 -29.25 39.90
C LYS A 25 -11.64 -29.01 38.48
N LYS A 26 -12.94 -29.17 38.20
CA LYS A 26 -13.53 -28.90 36.89
C LYS A 26 -13.39 -27.43 36.49
N LEU A 27 -13.73 -26.52 37.43
CA LEU A 27 -13.58 -25.08 37.22
C LEU A 27 -12.16 -24.63 36.95
N ARG A 28 -11.19 -25.23 37.64
CA ARG A 28 -9.77 -24.98 37.43
C ARG A 28 -9.33 -25.46 36.02
N SER A 29 -9.80 -26.63 35.62
CA SER A 29 -9.53 -27.16 34.29
C SER A 29 -10.12 -26.27 33.20
N ASP A 30 -11.39 -25.85 33.37
CA ASP A 30 -12.08 -24.97 32.44
C ASP A 30 -11.38 -23.60 32.36
N LEU A 31 -10.94 -23.06 33.50
CA LEU A 31 -10.20 -21.80 33.56
C LEU A 31 -8.84 -21.90 32.84
N LYS A 32 -8.13 -23.01 33.06
CA LYS A 32 -6.86 -23.27 32.37
C LYS A 32 -7.05 -23.32 30.86
N ASP A 33 -8.07 -24.06 30.42
CA ASP A 33 -8.40 -24.18 28.98
C ASP A 33 -8.79 -22.82 28.39
N ALA A 34 -9.60 -22.05 29.12
CA ALA A 34 -9.99 -20.71 28.70
C ALA A 34 -8.81 -19.74 28.59
N LYS A 35 -7.86 -19.80 29.52
CA LYS A 35 -6.63 -19.01 29.50
C LYS A 35 -5.74 -19.41 28.32
N GLU A 36 -5.58 -20.70 28.06
CA GLU A 36 -4.81 -21.20 26.93
C GLU A 36 -5.44 -20.77 25.62
N GLU A 37 -6.73 -20.87 25.49
CA GLU A 37 -7.48 -20.41 24.32
C GLU A 37 -7.35 -18.89 24.13
N SER A 38 -7.49 -18.12 25.19
CA SER A 38 -7.31 -16.68 25.17
C SER A 38 -5.90 -16.28 24.73
N GLN A 39 -4.88 -16.95 25.25
CA GLN A 39 -3.49 -16.69 24.83
C GLN A 39 -3.26 -17.04 23.37
N LYS A 40 -3.79 -18.18 22.93
CA LYS A 40 -3.70 -18.61 21.52
C LYS A 40 -4.41 -17.62 20.60
N ASN A 41 -5.56 -17.12 20.99
CA ASN A 41 -6.30 -16.12 20.22
C ASN A 41 -5.55 -14.79 20.18
N LEU A 42 -4.94 -14.38 21.30
CA LEU A 42 -4.11 -13.18 21.36
C LEU A 42 -2.89 -13.28 20.43
N ASP A 43 -2.19 -14.41 20.49
CA ASP A 43 -1.04 -14.67 19.62
C ASP A 43 -1.44 -14.66 18.13
N GLY A 44 -2.57 -15.29 17.82
CA GLY A 44 -3.14 -15.30 16.48
C GLY A 44 -3.52 -13.90 16.01
N TRP A 45 -4.14 -13.11 16.88
CA TRP A 45 -4.49 -11.72 16.57
C TRP A 45 -3.25 -10.85 16.31
N GLN A 46 -2.24 -10.95 17.16
CA GLN A 46 -0.99 -10.21 16.99
C GLN A 46 -0.30 -10.57 15.68
N ARG A 47 -0.28 -11.87 15.37
CA ARG A 47 0.29 -12.35 14.11
C ARG A 47 -0.49 -11.85 12.90
N ALA A 48 -1.82 -11.93 12.94
CA ALA A 48 -2.68 -11.43 11.87
C ALA A 48 -2.51 -9.93 11.66
N LEU A 49 -2.35 -9.16 12.73
CA LEU A 49 -2.10 -7.73 12.68
C LEU A 49 -0.75 -7.43 12.01
N ALA A 50 0.29 -8.18 12.37
CA ALA A 50 1.61 -8.05 11.76
C ALA A 50 1.59 -8.42 10.27
N ASP A 51 0.91 -9.52 9.92
CA ASP A 51 0.74 -9.96 8.54
C ASP A 51 -0.03 -8.92 7.71
N TYR A 52 -1.07 -8.33 8.30
CA TYR A 52 -1.84 -7.25 7.67
C TYR A 52 -0.97 -6.02 7.39
N ALA A 53 -0.17 -5.59 8.37
CA ALA A 53 0.72 -4.45 8.22
C ALA A 53 1.77 -4.70 7.11
N ASN A 54 2.33 -5.91 7.06
CA ASN A 54 3.26 -6.31 6.01
C ASN A 54 2.61 -6.36 4.63
N LEU A 55 1.40 -6.91 4.55
CA LEU A 55 0.63 -6.96 3.31
C LEU A 55 0.31 -5.56 2.80
N GLN A 56 -0.11 -4.65 3.69
CA GLN A 56 -0.40 -3.27 3.35
C GLN A 56 0.84 -2.56 2.79
N LYS A 57 1.99 -2.75 3.44
CA LYS A 57 3.27 -2.19 2.99
C LYS A 57 3.67 -2.73 1.62
N THR A 58 3.59 -4.04 1.42
CA THR A 58 3.90 -4.70 0.15
C THR A 58 2.94 -4.26 -0.94
N SER A 59 1.65 -4.18 -0.65
CA SER A 59 0.62 -3.73 -1.60
C SER A 59 0.86 -2.28 -2.05
N ASN A 60 1.17 -1.39 -1.12
CA ASN A 60 1.48 0.02 -1.44
C ASN A 60 2.73 0.12 -2.33
N SER A 61 3.73 -0.68 -2.05
CA SER A 61 4.96 -0.76 -2.86
C SER A 61 4.67 -1.25 -4.28
N GLN A 62 3.88 -2.32 -4.41
CA GLN A 62 3.47 -2.87 -5.70
C GLN A 62 2.64 -1.89 -6.53
N ILE A 63 1.72 -1.15 -5.89
CA ILE A 63 0.92 -0.12 -6.56
C ILE A 63 1.82 0.99 -7.08
N ARG A 64 2.80 1.41 -6.31
CA ARG A 64 3.78 2.44 -6.72
C ARG A 64 4.59 1.98 -7.93
N GLU A 65 5.13 0.77 -7.87
CA GLU A 65 5.90 0.17 -8.97
C GLU A 65 5.06 0.04 -10.25
N LEU A 66 3.82 -0.43 -10.11
CA LEU A 66 2.91 -0.55 -11.25
C LEU A 66 2.59 0.81 -11.86
N ARG A 67 2.38 1.83 -11.03
CA ARG A 67 2.14 3.20 -11.47
C ARG A 67 3.33 3.74 -12.26
N GLU A 68 4.52 3.58 -11.73
CA GLU A 68 5.76 4.02 -12.38
C GLU A 68 5.98 3.29 -13.71
N TYR A 69 5.77 1.99 -13.73
CA TYR A 69 5.90 1.19 -14.94
C TYR A 69 4.89 1.59 -16.01
N THR A 70 3.63 1.78 -15.63
CA THR A 70 2.56 2.20 -16.56
C THR A 70 2.82 3.60 -17.10
N LEU A 71 3.25 4.52 -16.25
CA LEU A 71 3.59 5.89 -16.64
C LEU A 71 4.77 5.89 -17.61
N GLN A 72 5.80 5.13 -17.33
CA GLN A 72 6.97 5.00 -18.22
C GLN A 72 6.57 4.49 -19.59
N GLY A 73 5.75 3.44 -19.67
CA GLY A 73 5.24 2.90 -20.93
C GLY A 73 4.43 3.91 -21.71
N PHE A 74 3.57 4.66 -21.05
CA PHE A 74 2.77 5.73 -21.67
C PHE A 74 3.64 6.86 -22.21
N ILE A 75 4.67 7.25 -21.49
CA ILE A 75 5.61 8.29 -21.91
C ILE A 75 6.42 7.83 -23.11
N GLU A 76 6.88 6.59 -23.13
CA GLU A 76 7.56 6.02 -24.30
C GLU A 76 6.71 6.09 -25.57
N GLU A 77 5.41 5.90 -25.46
CA GLU A 77 4.46 6.05 -26.56
C GLU A 77 4.27 7.52 -26.97
N LEU A 78 4.45 8.47 -26.06
CA LEU A 78 4.34 9.91 -26.35
C LEU A 78 5.61 10.51 -26.96
N LEU A 79 6.78 9.93 -26.73
CA LEU A 79 8.04 10.48 -27.25
C LEU A 79 8.04 10.69 -28.77
N PRO A 80 7.51 9.79 -29.59
CA PRO A 80 7.41 10.04 -31.03
C PRO A 80 6.59 11.28 -31.40
N VAL A 81 5.58 11.63 -30.60
CA VAL A 81 4.77 12.84 -30.81
C VAL A 81 5.63 14.10 -30.59
N LEU A 82 6.44 14.10 -29.51
CA LEU A 82 7.39 15.19 -29.27
C LEU A 82 8.41 15.33 -30.39
N ASP A 83 8.98 14.22 -30.83
CA ASP A 83 9.93 14.19 -31.94
C ASP A 83 9.30 14.75 -33.22
N SER A 84 8.06 14.43 -33.49
CA SER A 84 7.31 14.96 -34.63
C SER A 84 7.12 16.48 -34.55
N PHE A 85 6.81 17.00 -33.36
CA PHE A 85 6.74 18.44 -33.16
C PHE A 85 8.08 19.12 -33.38
N GLU A 86 9.16 18.54 -32.87
CA GLU A 86 10.51 19.08 -33.06
C GLU A 86 10.92 19.07 -34.54
N MET A 87 10.62 17.99 -35.26
CA MET A 87 10.89 17.91 -36.69
C MET A 87 10.13 18.99 -37.46
N ALA A 88 8.86 19.20 -37.13
CA ALA A 88 8.05 20.24 -37.77
C ALA A 88 8.63 21.65 -37.54
N MET A 89 9.06 21.92 -36.30
CA MET A 89 9.63 23.23 -35.94
C MET A 89 11.04 23.43 -36.46
N LYS A 90 11.85 22.38 -36.65
CA LYS A 90 13.22 22.48 -37.20
C LYS A 90 13.23 22.69 -38.68
N ASN A 91 12.17 22.36 -39.41
CA ASN A 91 12.08 22.66 -40.85
C ASN A 91 11.73 24.15 -41.02
N ARG A 92 12.75 24.95 -41.04
CA ARG A 92 12.62 26.42 -41.07
C ARG A 92 11.85 26.93 -42.27
N GLU A 93 12.03 26.33 -43.42
CA GLU A 93 11.37 26.74 -44.64
C GLU A 93 9.85 26.61 -44.56
N SER A 94 9.38 25.46 -44.08
CA SER A 94 7.96 25.23 -43.86
C SER A 94 7.42 25.98 -42.63
N TRP A 95 8.20 26.10 -41.58
CA TRP A 95 7.84 26.78 -40.35
C TRP A 95 7.68 28.28 -40.50
N GLU A 96 8.56 28.92 -41.23
CA GLU A 96 8.51 30.36 -41.50
C GLU A 96 7.42 30.72 -42.54
N ALA A 97 6.98 29.77 -43.35
CA ALA A 97 5.90 29.97 -44.31
C ALA A 97 4.51 30.03 -43.63
N VAL A 98 4.40 29.58 -42.40
CA VAL A 98 3.13 29.56 -41.64
C VAL A 98 2.95 30.91 -40.94
N PRO A 99 1.70 31.42 -40.78
CA PRO A 99 1.42 32.64 -40.04
C PRO A 99 1.96 32.58 -38.59
N GLU A 100 2.51 33.70 -38.13
CA GLU A 100 3.13 33.78 -36.79
C GLU A 100 2.18 33.42 -35.65
N ASN A 101 0.92 33.78 -35.76
CA ASN A 101 -0.09 33.46 -34.74
C ASN A 101 -0.26 31.94 -34.60
N TRP A 102 -0.26 31.22 -35.72
CA TRP A 102 -0.37 29.77 -35.73
C TRP A 102 0.88 29.12 -35.15
N ARG A 103 2.07 29.61 -35.50
CA ARG A 103 3.34 29.12 -34.92
C ARG A 103 3.37 29.25 -33.40
N LYS A 104 2.99 30.42 -32.90
CA LYS A 104 2.88 30.66 -31.43
C LYS A 104 1.93 29.70 -30.75
N GLY A 105 0.81 29.40 -31.39
CA GLY A 105 -0.14 28.41 -30.89
C GLY A 105 0.46 27.00 -30.80
N VAL A 106 1.18 26.57 -31.82
CA VAL A 106 1.84 25.26 -31.83
C VAL A 106 2.97 25.19 -30.80
N GLU A 107 3.78 26.25 -30.70
CA GLU A 107 4.84 26.33 -29.66
C GLU A 107 4.25 26.26 -28.25
N TYR A 108 3.12 26.93 -28.03
CA TYR A 108 2.43 26.86 -26.75
C TYR A 108 1.97 25.44 -26.41
N ILE A 109 1.37 24.72 -27.36
CA ILE A 109 0.96 23.33 -27.18
C ILE A 109 2.14 22.44 -26.89
N TYR A 110 3.23 22.60 -27.62
CA TYR A 110 4.46 21.84 -27.42
C TYR A 110 5.05 22.08 -26.04
N ASN A 111 5.15 23.33 -25.60
CA ASN A 111 5.68 23.68 -24.29
C ASN A 111 4.76 23.19 -23.15
N GLN A 112 3.46 23.20 -23.37
CA GLN A 112 2.50 22.66 -22.41
C GLN A 112 2.68 21.15 -22.25
N LEU A 113 2.85 20.42 -23.33
CA LEU A 113 3.14 18.98 -23.30
C LEU A 113 4.47 18.68 -22.60
N LYS A 114 5.53 19.44 -22.91
CA LYS A 114 6.83 19.34 -22.22
C LYS A 114 6.68 19.57 -20.72
N GLY A 115 5.91 20.58 -20.34
CA GLY A 115 5.64 20.89 -18.93
C GLY A 115 4.95 19.75 -18.19
N ILE A 116 4.00 19.09 -18.82
CA ILE A 116 3.33 17.91 -18.26
C ILE A 116 4.32 16.77 -18.06
N LEU A 117 5.18 16.51 -19.02
CA LEU A 117 6.19 15.47 -18.91
C LEU A 117 7.20 15.77 -17.81
N THR A 118 7.64 17.01 -17.70
CA THR A 118 8.57 17.45 -16.64
C THR A 118 7.93 17.30 -15.26
N ASN A 119 6.64 17.63 -15.10
CA ASN A 119 5.92 17.45 -13.85
C ASN A 119 5.77 15.98 -13.45
N ASN A 120 5.85 15.07 -14.39
CA ASN A 120 5.84 13.63 -14.16
C ASN A 120 7.24 13.01 -14.07
N GLY A 121 8.26 13.81 -13.88
CA GLY A 121 9.63 13.36 -13.60
C GLY A 121 10.49 13.07 -14.82
N ILE A 122 10.09 13.54 -16.02
CA ILE A 122 10.86 13.36 -17.24
C ILE A 122 11.63 14.64 -17.54
N GLU A 123 12.93 14.51 -17.53
CA GLU A 123 13.84 15.61 -17.87
C GLU A 123 14.39 15.42 -19.28
N GLU A 124 14.46 16.53 -20.00
CA GLU A 124 15.18 16.57 -21.27
C GLU A 124 16.68 16.50 -20.99
N ILE A 125 17.29 15.41 -21.43
CA ILE A 125 18.75 15.32 -21.45
C ILE A 125 19.20 16.13 -22.65
N SER A 126 19.66 17.33 -22.40
CA SER A 126 20.38 18.08 -23.43
C SER A 126 21.65 17.31 -23.76
N ASP A 127 21.77 16.84 -25.00
CA ASP A 127 23.02 16.32 -25.53
C ASP A 127 24.10 17.36 -25.36
N THR A 128 24.92 17.23 -24.32
CA THR A 128 26.20 17.87 -24.26
C THR A 128 27.07 17.22 -25.32
N LYS A 129 27.05 17.79 -26.49
CA LYS A 129 28.07 17.46 -27.46
C LYS A 129 29.39 17.95 -26.90
N ASP A 130 30.21 17.00 -26.49
CA ASP A 130 31.66 17.22 -26.36
C ASP A 130 32.29 17.54 -27.72
#